data_47768bd79829f903b25314ccd8fc2bed
#
_entry.id   47768bd79829f903b25314ccd8fc2bed
#
_cell.length_a   1.000
_cell.length_b   1.000
_cell.length_c   1.000
_cell.angle_alpha   90.00
_cell.angle_beta   90.00
_cell.angle_gamma   90.00
#
_symmetry.space_group_name_H-M   'P 1'
#
loop_
_entity.id
_entity.type
_entity.pdbx_description
1 polymer ?
#
loop_
_entity_poly.entity_id
_entity_poly.type
_entity_poly.pdbx_seq_one_letter_code
_entity_poly.pdbx_strand_id
1 'polypeptide(L)'
;SKIYIEKYGAPRDVDDLDDCPLIAYGNHAPATLRNVNWPQTIGVKSHNRPRATILQVNNIYGLLLAIESGVGIGSLPDYMITPDRPLQRILPEIDGPTTDAYFVYPEELRNTKRIGVFRDFLEEQVRKWQF
;
A
#
# COMPACT_ATOMS: atom_id res chain seq x y z
N SER A 1 -8.48 8.31 -4.75
CA SER A 1 -9.80 7.90 -5.26
C SER A 1 -10.23 8.77 -6.44
N LYS A 2 -11.21 8.31 -7.20
CA LYS A 2 -11.81 9.10 -8.29
C LYS A 2 -12.41 10.41 -7.77
N ILE A 3 -13.08 10.35 -6.61
CA ILE A 3 -13.66 11.54 -5.95
C ILE A 3 -12.59 12.60 -5.65
N TYR A 4 -11.43 12.17 -5.16
CA TYR A 4 -10.33 13.08 -4.89
C TYR A 4 -9.83 13.75 -6.19
N ILE A 5 -9.60 12.93 -7.23
CA ILE A 5 -9.07 13.41 -8.51
C ILE A 5 -10.02 14.38 -9.21
N GLU A 6 -11.33 14.12 -9.17
CA GLU A 6 -12.33 15.02 -9.73
C GLU A 6 -12.32 16.39 -9.03
N LYS A 7 -12.06 16.41 -7.73
CA LYS A 7 -12.08 17.64 -6.92
C LYS A 7 -10.77 18.43 -6.96
N TYR A 8 -9.63 17.75 -6.92
CA TYR A 8 -8.33 18.38 -6.71
C TYR A 8 -7.34 18.16 -7.86
N GLY A 9 -7.66 17.29 -8.81
CA GLY A 9 -6.75 16.83 -9.84
C GLY A 9 -5.80 15.72 -9.37
N ALA A 10 -5.13 15.08 -10.30
CA ALA A 10 -4.08 14.12 -10.02
C ALA A 10 -2.71 14.85 -10.01
N PRO A 11 -1.80 14.50 -9.10
CA PRO A 11 -0.42 14.98 -9.18
C PRO A 11 0.23 14.49 -10.49
N ARG A 12 1.03 15.32 -11.12
CA ARG A 12 1.69 15.07 -12.41
C ARG A 12 3.09 14.49 -12.24
N ASP A 13 3.71 14.81 -11.10
CA ASP A 13 5.04 14.36 -10.73
C ASP A 13 5.15 14.23 -9.19
N VAL A 14 6.34 13.82 -8.73
CA VAL A 14 6.62 13.60 -7.30
C VAL A 14 6.60 14.89 -6.50
N ASP A 15 6.98 16.00 -7.11
CA ASP A 15 7.07 17.28 -6.41
C ASP A 15 5.67 17.83 -6.13
N ASP A 16 4.68 17.55 -6.99
CA ASP A 16 3.26 17.89 -6.74
C ASP A 16 2.71 17.24 -5.44
N LEU A 17 3.33 16.15 -4.95
CA LEU A 17 2.94 15.53 -3.68
C LEU A 17 3.19 16.42 -2.45
N ASP A 18 4.01 17.46 -2.57
CA ASP A 18 4.29 18.39 -1.48
C ASP A 18 3.03 19.20 -1.09
N ASP A 19 2.15 19.45 -2.07
CA ASP A 19 0.90 20.19 -1.90
C ASP A 19 -0.34 19.29 -1.75
N CYS A 20 -0.14 17.95 -1.81
CA CYS A 20 -1.24 17.01 -1.69
C CYS A 20 -1.52 16.61 -0.23
N PRO A 21 -2.79 16.47 0.18
CA PRO A 21 -3.15 15.89 1.46
C PRO A 21 -2.78 14.40 1.50
N LEU A 22 -1.71 14.05 2.22
CA LEU A 22 -1.28 12.67 2.35
C LEU A 22 -1.92 11.97 3.54
N ILE A 23 -2.29 10.71 3.34
CA ILE A 23 -2.76 9.79 4.37
C ILE A 23 -1.68 8.73 4.57
N ALA A 24 -1.35 8.43 5.82
CA ALA A 24 -0.30 7.48 6.15
C ALA A 24 -0.75 6.42 7.15
N TYR A 25 -0.03 5.32 7.18
CA TYR A 25 -0.08 4.39 8.28
C TYR A 25 0.61 4.99 9.51
N GLY A 26 0.05 4.79 10.69
CA GLY A 26 0.60 5.35 11.92
C GLY A 26 2.02 4.87 12.26
N ASN A 27 2.68 5.58 13.16
CA ASN A 27 4.11 5.43 13.47
C ASN A 27 4.53 4.04 14.02
N HIS A 28 3.56 3.21 14.44
CA HIS A 28 3.81 1.85 14.95
C HIS A 28 3.50 0.78 13.89
N ALA A 29 3.77 1.05 12.62
CA ALA A 29 3.60 0.07 11.55
C ALA A 29 4.41 -1.20 11.83
N PRO A 30 3.82 -2.39 11.66
CA PRO A 30 4.57 -3.64 11.64
C PRO A 30 5.71 -3.58 10.63
N ALA A 31 6.76 -4.39 10.85
CA ALA A 31 7.93 -4.40 9.95
C ALA A 31 7.55 -4.62 8.48
N THR A 32 6.53 -5.43 8.23
CA THR A 32 5.97 -5.73 6.91
C THR A 32 5.27 -4.54 6.24
N LEU A 33 4.87 -3.53 7.00
CA LEU A 33 4.18 -2.34 6.51
C LEU A 33 5.01 -1.06 6.64
N ARG A 34 6.29 -1.14 7.04
CA ARG A 34 7.14 0.06 7.22
C ARG A 34 7.24 0.90 5.95
N ASN A 35 7.27 0.23 4.82
CA ASN A 35 7.45 0.90 3.54
C ASN A 35 6.13 1.47 2.97
N VAL A 36 4.97 1.21 3.58
CA VAL A 36 3.69 1.74 3.08
C VAL A 36 3.65 3.27 3.08
N ASN A 37 4.45 3.93 3.90
CA ASN A 37 4.53 5.38 3.99
C ASN A 37 5.56 6.02 3.03
N TRP A 38 6.03 5.28 2.03
CA TRP A 38 7.02 5.78 1.06
C TRP A 38 6.62 7.09 0.35
N PRO A 39 5.33 7.43 0.13
CA PRO A 39 4.97 8.72 -0.46
C PRO A 39 5.39 9.94 0.37
N GLN A 40 5.62 9.75 1.68
CA GLN A 40 6.12 10.83 2.53
C GLN A 40 7.59 11.20 2.25
N THR A 41 8.36 10.29 1.66
CA THR A 41 9.82 10.43 1.55
C THR A 41 10.33 10.42 0.11
N ILE A 42 9.56 9.90 -0.84
CA ILE A 42 10.00 9.85 -2.24
C ILE A 42 10.24 11.26 -2.78
N GLY A 43 11.36 11.45 -3.47
CA GLY A 43 11.75 12.75 -4.03
C GLY A 43 12.16 13.80 -3.01
N VAL A 44 11.95 13.57 -1.71
CA VAL A 44 12.34 14.50 -0.65
C VAL A 44 13.86 14.49 -0.50
N LYS A 45 14.49 15.66 -0.56
CA LYS A 45 15.94 15.78 -0.34
C LYS A 45 16.31 15.33 1.07
N SER A 46 17.44 14.65 1.20
CA SER A 46 17.86 13.94 2.43
C SER A 46 17.90 14.78 3.70
N HIS A 47 17.99 16.10 3.60
CA HIS A 47 17.99 17.03 4.71
C HIS A 47 16.62 17.69 4.98
N ASN A 48 15.63 17.40 4.16
CA ASN A 48 14.26 17.88 4.37
C ASN A 48 13.48 16.90 5.23
N ARG A 49 12.47 17.41 5.93
CA ARG A 49 11.55 16.58 6.69
C ARG A 49 10.63 15.81 5.72
N PRO A 50 10.18 14.59 6.10
CA PRO A 50 9.12 13.89 5.36
C PRO A 50 7.89 14.80 5.20
N ARG A 51 7.16 14.61 4.10
CA ARG A 51 5.89 15.31 3.85
C ARG A 51 4.93 15.11 5.01
N ALA A 52 4.24 16.18 5.38
CA ALA A 52 3.22 16.13 6.42
C ALA A 52 2.02 15.28 5.96
N THR A 53 1.39 14.62 6.92
CA THR A 53 0.17 13.86 6.68
C THR A 53 -1.01 14.52 7.37
N ILE A 54 -2.15 14.53 6.73
CA ILE A 54 -3.39 15.07 7.30
C ILE A 54 -4.14 14.06 8.15
N LEU A 55 -3.87 12.76 7.91
CA LEU A 55 -4.50 11.66 8.63
C LEU A 55 -3.51 10.50 8.77
N GLN A 56 -3.49 9.91 9.96
CA GLN A 56 -2.77 8.67 10.22
C GLN A 56 -3.74 7.63 10.78
N VAL A 57 -3.67 6.43 10.23
CA VAL A 57 -4.47 5.28 10.69
C VAL A 57 -3.56 4.10 10.99
N ASN A 58 -3.87 3.31 11.98
CA ASN A 58 -3.07 2.15 12.39
C ASN A 58 -3.58 0.81 11.85
N ASN A 59 -4.35 0.86 10.79
CA ASN A 59 -4.96 -0.30 10.16
C ASN A 59 -4.97 -0.10 8.64
N ILE A 60 -4.49 -1.09 7.89
CA ILE A 60 -4.38 -0.98 6.42
C ILE A 60 -5.76 -0.88 5.73
N TYR A 61 -6.77 -1.54 6.29
CA TYR A 61 -8.14 -1.42 5.77
C TYR A 61 -8.74 -0.04 6.07
N GLY A 62 -8.44 0.54 7.23
CA GLY A 62 -8.82 1.92 7.54
C GLY A 62 -8.13 2.93 6.60
N LEU A 63 -6.87 2.68 6.23
CA LEU A 63 -6.15 3.47 5.24
C LEU A 63 -6.85 3.40 3.86
N LEU A 64 -7.24 2.20 3.43
CA LEU A 64 -8.02 1.99 2.21
C LEU A 64 -9.31 2.82 2.22
N LEU A 65 -10.12 2.71 3.28
CA LEU A 65 -11.39 3.43 3.37
C LEU A 65 -11.20 4.95 3.36
N ALA A 66 -10.16 5.45 4.02
CA ALA A 66 -9.83 6.88 4.02
C ALA A 66 -9.45 7.38 2.61
N ILE A 67 -8.69 6.59 1.84
CA ILE A 67 -8.34 6.91 0.45
C ILE A 67 -9.60 6.86 -0.44
N GLU A 68 -10.42 5.83 -0.31
CA GLU A 68 -11.66 5.68 -1.08
C GLU A 68 -12.63 6.85 -0.85
N SER A 69 -12.71 7.36 0.38
CA SER A 69 -13.55 8.49 0.72
C SER A 69 -13.10 9.84 0.14
N GLY A 70 -11.93 9.88 -0.52
CA GLY A 70 -11.41 11.08 -1.16
C GLY A 70 -10.78 12.10 -0.21
N VAL A 71 -10.44 11.71 1.02
CA VAL A 71 -9.80 12.59 2.00
C VAL A 71 -8.38 12.97 1.55
N GLY A 72 -7.67 12.06 0.87
CA GLY A 72 -6.31 12.34 0.42
C GLY A 72 -5.71 11.19 -0.40
N ILE A 73 -4.40 11.27 -0.59
CA ILE A 73 -3.57 10.32 -1.32
C ILE A 73 -2.79 9.46 -0.31
N GLY A 74 -2.69 8.18 -0.59
CA GLY A 74 -1.89 7.25 0.22
C GLY A 74 -1.43 6.06 -0.60
N SER A 75 -0.54 5.25 -0.04
CA SER A 75 -0.07 4.02 -0.64
C SER A 75 -0.81 2.82 -0.05
N LEU A 76 -1.13 1.87 -0.89
CA LEU A 76 -1.79 0.61 -0.54
C LEU A 76 -1.05 -0.55 -1.19
N PRO A 77 -1.05 -1.73 -0.57
CA PRO A 77 -0.61 -2.95 -1.25
C PRO A 77 -1.47 -3.23 -2.48
N ASP A 78 -0.85 -3.65 -3.57
CA ASP A 78 -1.52 -3.87 -4.86
C ASP A 78 -2.67 -4.87 -4.78
N TYR A 79 -2.56 -5.90 -3.94
CA TYR A 79 -3.64 -6.89 -3.72
C TYR A 79 -4.94 -6.31 -3.16
N MET A 80 -4.91 -5.07 -2.65
CA MET A 80 -6.11 -4.38 -2.15
C MET A 80 -6.80 -3.55 -3.23
N ILE A 81 -6.14 -3.36 -4.38
CA ILE A 81 -6.65 -2.52 -5.47
C ILE A 81 -7.34 -3.43 -6.49
N THR A 82 -8.64 -3.57 -6.36
CA THR A 82 -9.46 -4.37 -7.27
C THR A 82 -10.23 -3.49 -8.25
N PRO A 83 -10.59 -4.00 -9.45
CA PRO A 83 -11.25 -3.20 -10.50
C PRO A 83 -12.59 -2.58 -10.11
N ASP A 84 -13.27 -3.16 -9.13
CA ASP A 84 -14.55 -2.69 -8.60
C ASP A 84 -14.42 -1.51 -7.63
N ARG A 85 -13.21 -1.21 -7.15
CA ARG A 85 -12.97 -0.10 -6.22
C ARG A 85 -12.89 1.24 -6.93
N PRO A 86 -13.36 2.32 -6.30
CA PRO A 86 -13.30 3.68 -6.85
C PRO A 86 -11.89 4.28 -6.71
N LEU A 87 -10.86 3.48 -6.94
CA LEU A 87 -9.46 3.86 -6.84
C LEU A 87 -8.82 4.05 -8.21
N GLN A 88 -7.82 4.90 -8.26
CA GLN A 88 -6.99 5.13 -9.43
C GLN A 88 -5.54 5.24 -9.00
N ARG A 89 -4.64 4.49 -9.65
CA ARG A 89 -3.20 4.66 -9.50
C ARG A 89 -2.80 6.02 -10.10
N ILE A 90 -2.03 6.76 -9.34
CA ILE A 90 -1.40 8.01 -9.76
C ILE A 90 0.11 7.77 -9.89
N LEU A 91 0.80 8.60 -10.68
CA LEU A 91 2.24 8.48 -10.95
C LEU A 91 2.61 7.04 -11.35
N PRO A 92 2.01 6.49 -12.41
CA PRO A 92 2.15 5.07 -12.75
C PRO A 92 3.58 4.68 -13.14
N GLU A 93 4.41 5.65 -13.50
CA GLU A 93 5.84 5.50 -13.82
C GLU A 93 6.72 5.27 -12.58
N ILE A 94 6.17 5.44 -11.38
CA ILE A 94 6.90 5.28 -10.15
C ILE A 94 6.52 3.94 -9.50
N ASP A 95 7.52 3.09 -9.35
CA ASP A 95 7.35 1.85 -8.62
C ASP A 95 7.50 2.07 -7.12
N GLY A 96 6.51 1.59 -6.37
CA GLY A 96 6.56 1.55 -4.92
C GLY A 96 7.51 0.45 -4.42
N PRO A 97 7.82 0.44 -3.12
CA PRO A 97 8.64 -0.60 -2.52
C PRO A 97 7.94 -1.96 -2.57
N THR A 98 8.69 -2.98 -2.92
CA THR A 98 8.22 -4.37 -2.86
C THR A 98 8.33 -4.94 -1.45
N THR A 99 7.47 -5.89 -1.11
CA THR A 99 7.47 -6.60 0.16
C THR A 99 7.33 -8.09 -0.09
N ASP A 100 8.24 -8.88 0.50
CA ASP A 100 8.13 -10.32 0.44
C ASP A 100 7.08 -10.84 1.42
N ALA A 101 6.27 -11.79 0.99
CA ALA A 101 5.34 -12.52 1.83
C ALA A 101 5.86 -13.93 2.07
N TYR A 102 5.82 -14.37 3.33
CA TYR A 102 6.34 -15.68 3.74
C TYR A 102 5.23 -16.53 4.35
N PHE A 103 5.10 -17.76 3.88
CA PHE A 103 4.30 -18.78 4.55
C PHE A 103 5.18 -19.50 5.57
N VAL A 104 4.94 -19.25 6.85
CA VAL A 104 5.74 -19.77 7.97
C VAL A 104 4.95 -20.81 8.74
N TYR A 105 5.59 -21.92 9.07
CA TYR A 105 5.02 -23.02 9.88
C TYR A 105 6.11 -23.69 10.72
N PRO A 106 5.75 -24.34 11.84
CA PRO A 106 6.69 -25.10 12.67
C PRO A 106 7.36 -26.22 11.89
N GLU A 107 8.66 -26.46 12.14
CA GLU A 107 9.46 -27.50 11.45
C GLU A 107 8.82 -28.89 11.57
N GLU A 108 8.22 -29.20 12.71
CA GLU A 108 7.56 -30.48 12.99
C GLU A 108 6.38 -30.76 12.04
N LEU A 109 5.79 -29.70 11.47
CA LEU A 109 4.67 -29.81 10.54
C LEU A 109 5.09 -29.87 9.07
N ARG A 110 6.38 -29.72 8.76
CA ARG A 110 6.92 -29.65 7.40
C ARG A 110 6.46 -30.79 6.50
N ASN A 111 6.40 -32.01 7.03
CA ASN A 111 6.05 -33.20 6.27
C ASN A 111 4.58 -33.60 6.41
N THR A 112 3.75 -32.73 6.99
CA THR A 112 2.32 -33.04 7.14
C THR A 112 1.57 -32.72 5.85
N LYS A 113 0.69 -33.63 5.45
CA LYS A 113 -0.14 -33.48 4.23
C LYS A 113 -0.96 -32.17 4.26
N ARG A 114 -1.42 -31.76 5.44
CA ARG A 114 -2.20 -30.53 5.65
C ARG A 114 -1.43 -29.28 5.22
N ILE A 115 -0.17 -29.16 5.66
CA ILE A 115 0.68 -28.02 5.32
C ILE A 115 1.00 -28.03 3.82
N GLY A 116 1.30 -29.20 3.23
CA GLY A 116 1.55 -29.30 1.79
C GLY A 116 0.36 -28.83 0.97
N VAL A 117 -0.84 -29.35 1.24
CA VAL A 117 -2.05 -28.96 0.52
C VAL A 117 -2.37 -27.47 0.65
N PHE A 118 -2.22 -26.93 1.88
CA PHE A 118 -2.49 -25.52 2.10
C PHE A 118 -1.46 -24.61 1.41
N ARG A 119 -0.18 -24.97 1.46
CA ARG A 119 0.87 -24.26 0.72
C ARG A 119 0.57 -24.24 -0.77
N ASP A 120 0.29 -25.41 -1.36
CA ASP A 120 0.03 -25.54 -2.79
C ASP A 120 -1.20 -24.72 -3.21
N PHE A 121 -2.24 -24.70 -2.37
CA PHE A 121 -3.40 -23.83 -2.55
C PHE A 121 -3.02 -22.35 -2.54
N LEU A 122 -2.23 -21.89 -1.55
CA LEU A 122 -1.80 -20.50 -1.47
C LEU A 122 -0.96 -20.11 -2.68
N GLU A 123 -0.01 -20.93 -3.10
CA GLU A 123 0.80 -20.69 -4.29
C GLU A 123 -0.06 -20.57 -5.55
N GLU A 124 -1.07 -21.43 -5.70
CA GLU A 124 -2.01 -21.36 -6.83
C GLU A 124 -2.82 -20.05 -6.81
N GLN A 125 -3.29 -19.61 -5.63
CA GLN A 125 -4.03 -18.35 -5.53
C GLN A 125 -3.14 -17.15 -5.86
N VAL A 126 -1.93 -17.10 -5.32
CA VAL A 126 -0.98 -16.00 -5.57
C VAL A 126 -0.62 -15.89 -7.06
N ARG A 127 -0.43 -17.01 -7.76
CA ARG A 127 -0.19 -17.01 -9.22
C ARG A 127 -1.33 -16.41 -10.04
N LYS A 128 -2.56 -16.41 -9.50
CA LYS A 128 -3.73 -15.79 -10.15
C LYS A 128 -3.80 -14.28 -9.96
N TRP A 129 -3.04 -13.74 -9.01
CA TRP A 129 -2.98 -12.31 -8.79
C TRP A 129 -2.17 -11.68 -9.93
N GLN A 130 -2.80 -10.77 -10.65
CA GLN A 130 -2.14 -9.90 -11.62
C GLN A 130 -1.93 -8.54 -10.94
N PHE A 131 -0.68 -8.22 -10.69
CA PHE A 131 -0.26 -6.93 -10.16
C PHE A 131 0.11 -5.97 -11.28
#